data_63b0345a8a50bdf5ce20c3e699b7600b
#
_entry.id   63b0345a8a50bdf5ce20c3e699b7600b
#
_cell.length_a   1.000
_cell.length_b   1.000
_cell.length_c   1.000
_cell.angle_alpha   90.00
_cell.angle_beta   90.00
_cell.angle_gamma   90.00
#
_symmetry.space_group_name_H-M   'P 1'
#
loop_
_entity.id
_entity.type
_entity.pdbx_description
1 polymer ?
#
loop_
_entity_poly.entity_id
_entity_poly.type
_entity_poly.pdbx_seq_one_letter_code
_entity_poly.pdbx_strand_id
1 'polypeptide(L)'
;MRRSMLFVPGNNPKMMTSCGFFGADAIIFDLEDAVSPDDAVTNVERCRSEIIVRVNAADTPLFAQDLEAIVPQRPDYIMLPKTASRQTVCGCDAAIGEIERRCGMEPGTIGLIALIETALGVENAFEIAT
;
A
#
# COMPACT_ATOMS: atom_id res chain seq x y z
N MET A 1 15.13 3.03 9.34
CA MET A 1 14.25 3.25 10.52
C MET A 1 13.27 4.34 10.16
N ARG A 2 11.98 4.05 10.11
CA ARG A 2 10.92 5.02 9.79
C ARG A 2 10.57 5.81 11.04
N ARG A 3 10.78 7.12 11.03
CA ARG A 3 10.48 8.06 12.12
C ARG A 3 9.28 8.94 11.78
N SER A 4 9.07 9.18 10.47
CA SER A 4 8.00 10.01 9.95
C SER A 4 7.36 9.35 8.72
N MET A 5 6.04 9.38 8.67
CA MET A 5 5.24 8.87 7.56
C MET A 5 4.24 9.96 7.15
N LEU A 6 4.27 10.35 5.88
CA LEU A 6 3.42 11.40 5.34
C LEU A 6 2.30 10.79 4.50
N PHE A 7 1.06 10.95 4.92
CA PHE A 7 -0.09 10.62 4.09
C PHE A 7 -0.34 11.68 3.02
N VAL A 8 -0.54 11.23 1.80
CA VAL A 8 -0.82 12.08 0.64
C VAL A 8 -2.03 11.51 -0.09
N PRO A 9 -3.11 12.28 -0.26
CA PRO A 9 -4.27 11.84 -1.03
C PRO A 9 -3.85 11.49 -2.46
N GLY A 10 -4.15 10.26 -2.90
CA GLY A 10 -3.79 9.78 -4.22
C GLY A 10 -4.56 10.46 -5.37
N ASN A 11 -5.60 11.25 -5.05
CA ASN A 11 -6.38 12.03 -6.02
C ASN A 11 -5.92 13.50 -6.18
N ASN A 12 -4.78 13.87 -5.58
CA ASN A 12 -4.28 15.25 -5.67
C ASN A 12 -2.89 15.31 -6.30
N PRO A 13 -2.78 15.46 -7.64
CA PRO A 13 -1.51 15.45 -8.35
C PRO A 13 -0.53 16.54 -7.86
N LYS A 14 -1.03 17.69 -7.39
CA LYS A 14 -0.17 18.75 -6.87
C LYS A 14 0.51 18.35 -5.56
N MET A 15 -0.21 17.67 -4.66
CA MET A 15 0.36 17.18 -3.41
C MET A 15 1.33 16.03 -3.68
N MET A 16 1.01 15.16 -4.62
CA MET A 16 1.86 14.04 -5.01
C MET A 16 3.20 14.51 -5.61
N THR A 17 3.19 15.52 -6.46
CA THR A 17 4.42 16.09 -7.03
C THR A 17 5.31 16.80 -6.02
N SER A 18 4.74 17.33 -4.94
CA SER A 18 5.48 18.12 -3.95
C SER A 18 5.85 17.33 -2.68
N CYS A 19 5.29 16.15 -2.46
CA CYS A 19 5.46 15.41 -1.20
C CYS A 19 6.93 15.05 -0.89
N GLY A 20 7.74 14.78 -1.91
CA GLY A 20 9.16 14.48 -1.75
C GLY A 20 10.00 15.61 -1.15
N PHE A 21 9.53 16.86 -1.22
CA PHE A 21 10.24 18.00 -0.63
C PHE A 21 10.10 18.11 0.89
N PHE A 22 9.13 17.42 1.49
CA PHE A 22 8.91 17.48 2.94
C PHE A 22 9.89 16.61 3.75
N GLY A 23 10.66 15.74 3.10
CA GLY A 23 11.71 14.96 3.75
C GLY A 23 11.21 13.90 4.74
N ALA A 24 9.99 13.41 4.56
CA ALA A 24 9.48 12.28 5.32
C ALA A 24 10.29 11.01 5.03
N ASP A 25 10.46 10.12 6.01
CA ASP A 25 11.14 8.83 5.81
C ASP A 25 10.31 7.90 4.90
N ALA A 26 8.98 7.99 4.98
CA ALA A 26 8.07 7.29 4.08
C ALA A 26 6.91 8.18 3.63
N ILE A 27 6.44 7.97 2.41
CA ILE A 27 5.25 8.61 1.85
C ILE A 27 4.19 7.54 1.63
N ILE A 28 2.99 7.78 2.12
CA ILE A 28 1.84 6.91 1.95
C ILE A 28 0.87 7.57 0.96
N PHE A 29 0.78 7.03 -0.24
CA PHE A 29 -0.26 7.39 -1.18
C PHE A 29 -1.55 6.66 -0.83
N ASP A 30 -2.60 7.42 -0.59
CA ASP A 30 -3.86 6.91 -0.09
C ASP A 30 -4.89 6.73 -1.20
N LEU A 31 -5.27 5.49 -1.47
CA LEU A 31 -6.32 5.13 -2.43
C LEU A 31 -7.63 4.73 -1.74
N GLU A 32 -7.66 4.67 -0.42
CA GLU A 32 -8.88 4.36 0.34
C GLU A 32 -9.85 5.53 0.21
N ASP A 33 -10.90 5.60 -0.36
CA ASP A 33 -11.89 6.65 -0.64
C ASP A 33 -11.82 7.23 -2.08
N ALA A 34 -11.65 6.34 -3.06
CA ALA A 34 -11.85 6.56 -4.49
C ALA A 34 -10.80 7.47 -5.19
N VAL A 35 -9.67 6.87 -5.54
CA VAL A 35 -8.70 7.48 -6.43
C VAL A 35 -8.43 6.60 -7.64
N SER A 36 -8.31 7.22 -8.81
CA SER A 36 -7.88 6.49 -10.00
C SER A 36 -6.40 6.06 -9.85
N PRO A 37 -6.09 4.77 -10.00
CA PRO A 37 -4.72 4.26 -9.89
C PRO A 37 -3.74 4.88 -10.88
N ASP A 38 -4.22 5.37 -12.02
CA ASP A 38 -3.39 5.91 -13.10
C ASP A 38 -2.67 7.22 -12.72
N ASP A 39 -3.17 7.94 -11.71
CA ASP A 39 -2.59 9.22 -11.30
C ASP A 39 -1.49 9.09 -10.23
N ALA A 40 -1.42 7.94 -9.55
CA ALA A 40 -0.64 7.79 -8.33
C ALA A 40 0.89 7.69 -8.53
N VAL A 41 1.40 7.37 -9.71
CA VAL A 41 2.74 6.78 -9.83
C VAL A 41 3.77 7.58 -10.60
N THR A 42 3.39 8.62 -11.31
CA THR A 42 4.30 9.28 -12.28
C THR A 42 5.50 10.05 -11.69
N ASN A 43 5.64 10.15 -10.36
CA ASN A 43 6.72 10.95 -9.74
C ASN A 43 7.53 10.22 -8.65
N VAL A 44 7.41 8.91 -8.52
CA VAL A 44 8.07 8.10 -7.48
C VAL A 44 9.61 8.06 -7.65
N GLU A 45 10.12 8.13 -8.86
CA GLU A 45 11.56 7.98 -9.15
C GLU A 45 12.47 9.08 -8.57
N ARG A 46 11.91 10.18 -8.07
CA ARG A 46 12.68 11.32 -7.54
C ARG A 46 12.68 11.44 -6.02
N CYS A 47 12.01 10.56 -5.33
CA CYS A 47 11.87 10.61 -3.88
C CYS A 47 12.89 9.70 -3.20
N ARG A 48 13.58 10.19 -2.14
CA ARG A 48 14.43 9.36 -1.28
C ARG A 48 13.65 8.64 -0.18
N SER A 49 12.36 8.90 -0.08
CA SER A 49 11.46 8.30 0.90
C SER A 49 11.03 6.92 0.43
N GLU A 50 10.75 6.01 1.36
CA GLU A 50 10.06 4.77 1.04
C GLU A 50 8.64 5.09 0.52
N ILE A 51 8.20 4.38 -0.49
CA ILE A 51 6.89 4.54 -1.10
C ILE A 51 5.97 3.44 -0.61
N ILE A 52 4.91 3.87 0.03
CA ILE A 52 3.85 3.00 0.54
C ILE A 52 2.56 3.39 -0.18
N VAL A 53 1.77 2.43 -0.60
CA VAL A 53 0.43 2.69 -1.15
C VAL A 53 -0.61 2.04 -0.25
N ARG A 54 -1.51 2.84 0.33
CA ARG A 54 -2.68 2.33 1.03
C ARG A 54 -3.78 2.05 0.00
N VAL A 55 -4.10 0.79 -0.19
CA VAL A 55 -5.14 0.32 -1.09
C VAL A 55 -6.51 0.32 -0.42
N ASN A 56 -7.57 0.11 -1.17
CA ASN A 56 -8.91 -0.12 -0.61
C ASN A 56 -8.94 -1.41 0.23
N ALA A 57 -9.89 -1.50 1.17
CA ALA A 57 -10.01 -2.66 2.03
C ALA A 57 -10.28 -3.94 1.22
N ALA A 58 -9.74 -5.08 1.70
CA ALA A 58 -9.75 -6.36 0.97
C ALA A 58 -11.15 -6.93 0.69
N ASP A 59 -12.17 -6.47 1.41
CA ASP A 59 -13.57 -6.83 1.22
C ASP A 59 -14.31 -5.93 0.21
N THR A 60 -13.63 -4.96 -0.40
CA THR A 60 -14.19 -4.05 -1.40
C THR A 60 -13.94 -4.55 -2.83
N PRO A 61 -14.81 -4.24 -3.79
CA PRO A 61 -14.59 -4.57 -5.19
C PRO A 61 -13.40 -3.84 -5.83
N LEU A 62 -12.94 -2.75 -5.22
CA LEU A 62 -11.82 -1.95 -5.72
C LEU A 62 -10.45 -2.57 -5.40
N PHE A 63 -10.36 -3.40 -4.35
CA PHE A 63 -9.11 -3.97 -3.88
C PHE A 63 -8.30 -4.69 -4.98
N ALA A 64 -8.96 -5.57 -5.74
CA ALA A 64 -8.29 -6.29 -6.81
C ALA A 64 -7.80 -5.36 -7.93
N GLN A 65 -8.57 -4.32 -8.25
CA GLN A 65 -8.20 -3.32 -9.25
C GLN A 65 -6.99 -2.50 -8.79
N ASP A 66 -6.96 -2.12 -7.51
CA ASP A 66 -5.83 -1.41 -6.92
C ASP A 66 -4.55 -2.24 -7.03
N LEU A 67 -4.59 -3.52 -6.67
CA LEU A 67 -3.41 -4.40 -6.77
C LEU A 67 -2.92 -4.53 -8.20
N GLU A 68 -3.82 -4.74 -9.17
CA GLU A 68 -3.46 -4.85 -10.59
C GLU A 68 -2.80 -3.57 -11.13
N ALA A 69 -3.20 -2.41 -10.64
CA ALA A 69 -2.64 -1.13 -11.05
C ALA A 69 -1.32 -0.80 -10.34
N ILE A 70 -1.22 -1.10 -9.04
CA ILE A 70 -0.14 -0.61 -8.18
C ILE A 70 1.06 -1.55 -8.13
N VAL A 71 0.86 -2.87 -8.07
CA VAL A 71 1.97 -3.85 -8.00
C VAL A 71 2.96 -3.69 -9.17
N PRO A 72 2.52 -3.50 -10.43
CA PRO A 72 3.44 -3.27 -11.55
C PRO A 72 4.33 -2.02 -11.39
N GLN A 73 3.92 -1.07 -10.57
CA GLN A 73 4.64 0.18 -10.30
C GLN A 73 5.75 0.02 -9.25
N ARG A 74 5.82 -1.15 -8.60
CA ARG A 74 6.88 -1.52 -7.67
C ARG A 74 7.03 -0.58 -6.47
N PRO A 75 5.95 -0.30 -5.70
CA PRO A 75 6.11 0.40 -4.43
C PRO A 75 6.95 -0.45 -3.48
N ASP A 76 7.54 0.18 -2.45
CA ASP A 76 8.26 -0.57 -1.42
C ASP A 76 7.31 -1.40 -0.57
N TYR A 77 6.10 -0.86 -0.29
CA TYR A 77 5.09 -1.52 0.53
C TYR A 77 3.67 -1.23 0.05
N ILE A 78 2.79 -2.20 0.29
CA ILE A 78 1.34 -2.03 0.23
C ILE A 78 0.79 -2.03 1.65
N MET A 79 -0.02 -1.03 2.00
CA MET A 79 -0.69 -0.93 3.30
C MET A 79 -2.14 -1.39 3.16
N LEU A 80 -2.49 -2.39 3.96
CA LEU A 80 -3.83 -2.99 4.01
C LEU A 80 -4.65 -2.32 5.11
N PRO A 81 -5.67 -1.50 4.80
CA PRO A 81 -6.53 -0.90 5.80
C PRO A 81 -7.44 -1.96 6.43
N LYS A 82 -7.99 -1.65 7.61
CA LYS A 82 -9.01 -2.45 8.31
C LYS A 82 -8.63 -3.92 8.46
N THR A 83 -7.33 -4.23 8.55
CA THR A 83 -6.85 -5.60 8.71
C THR A 83 -7.37 -6.19 10.01
N ALA A 84 -8.16 -7.27 9.90
CA ALA A 84 -8.82 -7.90 11.04
C ALA A 84 -8.48 -9.38 11.22
N SER A 85 -7.76 -10.01 10.28
CA SER A 85 -7.40 -11.44 10.38
C SER A 85 -6.10 -11.76 9.65
N ARG A 86 -5.42 -12.81 10.11
CA ARG A 86 -4.29 -13.42 9.41
C ARG A 86 -4.65 -13.85 7.98
N GLN A 87 -5.85 -14.41 7.80
CA GLN A 87 -6.30 -14.87 6.49
C GLN A 87 -6.34 -13.75 5.46
N THR A 88 -6.76 -12.55 5.86
CA THR A 88 -6.74 -11.36 5.00
C THR A 88 -5.31 -11.08 4.54
N VAL A 89 -4.34 -11.07 5.45
CA VAL A 89 -2.92 -10.81 5.13
C VAL A 89 -2.39 -11.87 4.17
N CYS A 90 -2.58 -13.16 4.48
CA CYS A 90 -2.12 -14.26 3.62
C CYS A 90 -2.77 -14.22 2.23
N GLY A 91 -4.05 -13.87 2.14
CA GLY A 91 -4.75 -13.74 0.86
C GLY A 91 -4.20 -12.59 0.02
N CYS A 92 -3.90 -11.46 0.65
CA CYS A 92 -3.29 -10.31 -0.01
C CYS A 92 -1.86 -10.62 -0.47
N ASP A 93 -1.05 -11.25 0.37
CA ASP A 93 0.31 -11.67 0.03
C ASP A 93 0.33 -12.60 -1.19
N ALA A 94 -0.55 -13.59 -1.22
CA ALA A 94 -0.69 -14.50 -2.34
C ALA A 94 -1.10 -13.77 -3.64
N ALA A 95 -2.04 -12.82 -3.55
CA ALA A 95 -2.49 -12.04 -4.69
C ALA A 95 -1.37 -11.14 -5.25
N ILE A 96 -0.64 -10.45 -4.37
CA ILE A 96 0.51 -9.63 -4.75
C ILE A 96 1.58 -10.50 -5.40
N GLY A 97 1.95 -11.62 -4.80
CA GLY A 97 2.97 -12.53 -5.33
C GLY A 97 2.62 -13.10 -6.71
N GLU A 98 1.33 -13.27 -7.01
CA GLU A 98 0.88 -13.67 -8.35
C GLU A 98 1.10 -12.56 -9.38
N ILE A 99 0.80 -11.30 -9.02
CA ILE A 99 1.02 -10.17 -9.91
C ILE A 99 2.53 -9.91 -10.08
N GLU A 100 3.31 -10.00 -8.99
CA GLU A 100 4.77 -9.89 -9.03
C GLU A 100 5.37 -10.87 -10.06
N ARG A 101 4.98 -12.16 -10.01
CA ARG A 101 5.43 -13.18 -10.97
C ARG A 101 5.05 -12.81 -12.41
N ARG A 102 3.82 -12.35 -12.64
CA ARG A 102 3.38 -11.92 -13.98
C ARG A 102 4.17 -10.72 -14.50
N CYS A 103 4.65 -9.86 -13.61
CA CYS A 103 5.47 -8.69 -13.92
C CYS A 103 6.98 -8.96 -13.95
N GLY A 104 7.40 -10.23 -13.78
CA GLY A 104 8.83 -10.60 -13.78
C GLY A 104 9.57 -10.14 -12.52
N MET A 105 8.86 -10.00 -11.40
CA MET A 105 9.44 -9.76 -10.08
C MET A 105 9.50 -11.05 -9.27
N GLU A 106 10.44 -11.13 -8.34
CA GLU A 106 10.47 -12.19 -7.34
C GLU A 106 9.30 -11.98 -6.35
N PRO A 107 8.48 -13.01 -6.05
CA PRO A 107 7.44 -12.91 -5.04
C PRO A 107 8.00 -12.46 -3.68
N GLY A 108 7.30 -11.55 -3.03
CA GLY A 108 7.74 -10.95 -1.77
C GLY A 108 8.70 -9.78 -1.92
N THR A 109 8.87 -9.25 -3.12
CA THR A 109 9.62 -7.99 -3.37
C THR A 109 8.93 -6.81 -2.71
N ILE A 110 7.59 -6.76 -2.78
CA ILE A 110 6.78 -5.70 -2.18
C ILE A 110 6.36 -6.15 -0.78
N GLY A 111 6.72 -5.36 0.24
CA GLY A 111 6.34 -5.65 1.61
C GLY A 111 4.88 -5.33 1.91
N LEU A 112 4.32 -5.95 2.95
CA LEU A 112 2.97 -5.66 3.46
C LEU A 112 3.03 -4.92 4.80
N ILE A 113 2.13 -3.96 4.97
CA ILE A 113 1.86 -3.28 6.23
C ILE A 113 0.39 -3.51 6.59
N ALA A 114 0.14 -4.27 7.65
CA ALA A 114 -1.21 -4.45 8.19
C ALA A 114 -1.57 -3.23 9.05
N LEU A 115 -2.57 -2.45 8.64
CA LEU A 115 -3.10 -1.34 9.42
C LEU A 115 -4.23 -1.86 10.31
N ILE A 116 -3.96 -1.94 11.62
CA ILE A 116 -4.91 -2.44 12.64
C ILE A 116 -5.66 -1.24 13.21
N GLU A 117 -6.88 -1.04 12.75
CA GLU A 117 -7.73 0.11 13.08
C GLU A 117 -9.18 -0.28 13.43
N THR A 118 -9.41 -1.59 13.67
CA THR A 118 -10.70 -2.12 14.11
C THR A 118 -10.55 -2.86 15.44
N ALA A 119 -11.62 -2.93 16.25
CA ALA A 119 -11.60 -3.68 17.50
C ALA A 119 -11.23 -5.15 17.28
N LEU A 120 -11.79 -5.79 16.24
CA LEU A 120 -11.47 -7.17 15.90
C LEU A 120 -9.99 -7.34 15.48
N GLY A 121 -9.44 -6.37 14.74
CA GLY A 121 -8.02 -6.38 14.38
C GLY A 121 -7.10 -6.28 15.59
N VAL A 122 -7.49 -5.49 16.60
CA VAL A 122 -6.75 -5.40 17.87
C VAL A 122 -6.79 -6.73 18.62
N GLU A 123 -7.95 -7.38 18.72
CA GLU A 123 -8.07 -8.71 19.33
C GLU A 123 -7.21 -9.75 18.64
N ASN A 124 -7.13 -9.72 17.31
CA ASN A 124 -6.41 -10.68 16.48
C ASN A 124 -4.96 -10.25 16.16
N ALA A 125 -4.45 -9.17 16.76
CA ALA A 125 -3.16 -8.58 16.39
C ALA A 125 -1.99 -9.56 16.47
N PHE A 126 -2.00 -10.48 17.43
CA PHE A 126 -0.97 -11.52 17.57
C PHE A 126 -0.99 -12.49 16.37
N GLU A 127 -2.17 -12.96 15.96
CA GLU A 127 -2.30 -13.87 14.82
C GLU A 127 -1.97 -13.19 13.49
N ILE A 128 -2.28 -11.90 13.37
CA ILE A 128 -1.96 -11.09 12.20
C ILE A 128 -0.43 -10.94 12.04
N ALA A 129 0.30 -10.85 13.15
CA ALA A 129 1.74 -10.62 13.17
C ALA A 129 2.60 -11.89 13.08
N THR A 130 1.99 -13.09 13.16
CA THR A 130 2.67 -14.40 13.13
C THR A 130 2.37 -15.19 11.85
#